data_5746f34e750971b952c7dff872542993
#
_entry.id   5746f34e750971b952c7dff872542993
#
_cell.length_a   1.000
_cell.length_b   1.000
_cell.length_c   1.000
_cell.angle_alpha   90.00
_cell.angle_beta   90.00
_cell.angle_gamma   90.00
#
_symmetry.space_group_name_H-M   'P 1'
#
loop_
_entity.id
_entity.type
_entity.pdbx_description
1 polymer ?
#
loop_
_entity_poly.entity_id
_entity_poly.type
_entity_poly.pdbx_seq_one_letter_code
_entity_poly.pdbx_strand_id
1 'polypeptide(L)'
;MQIYFNGKVSHYKDAFPNTSFPASGPSDSFLASHGAVKVSLFREHNRATQKLVPCEPVVENGFAFIVAVADKTAEELAADVASKSAQLRAARDRALAACDWRVIRAAETGVAMDQEWANYRQALRDLPDADGFPDVELPHSPDYVAPGI
;
A
#
# COMPACT_ATOMS: atom_id res chain seq x y z
N MET A 1 -15.73 16.94 6.16
CA MET A 1 -16.46 15.69 5.87
C MET A 1 -17.41 15.96 4.71
N GLN A 2 -17.41 15.08 3.71
CA GLN A 2 -18.36 15.13 2.60
C GLN A 2 -19.62 14.31 2.94
N ILE A 3 -20.75 14.78 2.45
CA ILE A 3 -22.06 14.12 2.56
C ILE A 3 -22.74 14.06 1.19
N TYR A 4 -23.64 13.12 1.03
CA TYR A 4 -24.58 13.05 -0.08
C TYR A 4 -25.96 13.48 0.43
N PHE A 5 -26.48 14.53 -0.19
CA PHE A 5 -27.76 15.14 0.19
C PHE A 5 -28.43 15.74 -1.05
N ASN A 6 -29.73 15.51 -1.21
CA ASN A 6 -30.52 16.02 -2.35
C ASN A 6 -29.89 15.72 -3.72
N GLY A 7 -29.39 14.50 -3.90
CA GLY A 7 -28.79 14.10 -5.18
C GLY A 7 -27.38 14.63 -5.44
N LYS A 8 -26.73 15.29 -4.46
CA LYS A 8 -25.43 15.94 -4.64
C LYS A 8 -24.46 15.59 -3.53
N VAL A 9 -23.20 15.39 -3.92
CA VAL A 9 -22.05 15.30 -2.99
C VAL A 9 -21.53 16.71 -2.71
N SER A 10 -21.48 17.10 -1.44
CA SER A 10 -20.96 18.42 -1.02
C SER A 10 -20.38 18.33 0.38
N HIS A 11 -19.68 19.39 0.81
CA HIS A 11 -19.28 19.53 2.20
C HIS A 11 -20.52 19.81 3.07
N TYR A 12 -20.61 19.21 4.27
CA TYR A 12 -21.79 19.34 5.13
C TYR A 12 -22.13 20.80 5.49
N LYS A 13 -21.14 21.69 5.59
CA LYS A 13 -21.37 23.12 5.84
C LYS A 13 -22.08 23.84 4.69
N ASP A 14 -21.81 23.38 3.45
CA ASP A 14 -22.46 23.94 2.26
C ASP A 14 -23.89 23.43 2.12
N ALA A 15 -24.15 22.19 2.56
CA ALA A 15 -25.49 21.61 2.58
C ALA A 15 -26.37 22.17 3.69
N PHE A 16 -25.77 22.56 4.84
CA PHE A 16 -26.48 23.11 6.01
C PHE A 16 -25.82 24.42 6.49
N PRO A 17 -25.90 25.51 5.70
CA PRO A 17 -25.14 26.73 5.96
C PRO A 17 -25.59 27.47 7.25
N ASN A 18 -26.84 27.27 7.67
CA ASN A 18 -27.42 27.94 8.84
C ASN A 18 -27.38 27.07 10.12
N THR A 19 -26.62 26.00 10.12
CA THR A 19 -26.53 25.08 11.27
C THR A 19 -25.12 25.10 11.85
N SER A 20 -25.03 25.30 13.17
CA SER A 20 -23.77 25.18 13.90
C SER A 20 -23.53 23.71 14.28
N PHE A 21 -22.32 23.23 13.99
CA PHE A 21 -21.91 21.86 14.32
C PHE A 21 -20.66 21.87 15.20
N PRO A 22 -20.49 20.84 16.04
CA PRO A 22 -19.24 20.65 16.78
C PRO A 22 -18.05 20.42 15.81
N ALA A 23 -16.84 20.48 16.31
CA ALA A 23 -15.62 20.26 15.49
C ALA A 23 -15.60 18.89 14.80
N SER A 24 -16.24 17.89 15.39
CA SER A 24 -16.42 16.55 14.79
C SER A 24 -17.40 16.51 13.60
N GLY A 25 -18.13 17.59 13.35
CA GLY A 25 -19.18 17.65 12.31
C GLY A 25 -20.56 17.18 12.77
N PRO A 26 -21.52 17.01 11.85
CA PRO A 26 -22.87 16.52 12.16
C PRO A 26 -22.84 15.07 12.66
N SER A 27 -23.74 14.76 13.58
CA SER A 27 -23.97 13.40 14.05
C SER A 27 -24.69 12.55 12.99
N ASP A 28 -24.57 11.23 13.10
CA ASP A 28 -25.27 10.31 12.19
C ASP A 28 -26.77 10.43 12.31
N SER A 29 -27.30 10.67 13.52
CA SER A 29 -28.73 10.91 13.76
C SER A 29 -29.23 12.20 13.09
N PHE A 30 -28.41 13.27 13.12
CA PHE A 30 -28.74 14.52 12.40
C PHE A 30 -28.79 14.29 10.89
N LEU A 31 -27.78 13.62 10.33
CA LEU A 31 -27.75 13.33 8.90
C LEU A 31 -28.96 12.47 8.48
N ALA A 32 -29.25 11.40 9.22
CA ALA A 32 -30.35 10.50 8.94
C ALA A 32 -31.73 11.23 8.99
N SER A 33 -31.93 12.11 9.98
CA SER A 33 -33.20 12.87 10.11
C SER A 33 -33.41 13.87 8.96
N HIS A 34 -32.37 14.26 8.25
CA HIS A 34 -32.40 15.14 7.09
C HIS A 34 -32.29 14.40 5.74
N GLY A 35 -32.24 13.06 5.75
CA GLY A 35 -32.08 12.28 4.53
C GLY A 35 -30.68 12.42 3.89
N ALA A 36 -29.69 12.81 4.68
CA ALA A 36 -28.30 12.90 4.27
C ALA A 36 -27.51 11.69 4.75
N VAL A 37 -26.47 11.30 4.01
CA VAL A 37 -25.56 10.21 4.39
C VAL A 37 -24.11 10.64 4.18
N LYS A 38 -23.19 10.02 4.94
CA LYS A 38 -21.76 10.25 4.77
C LYS A 38 -21.27 9.67 3.43
N VAL A 39 -20.34 10.36 2.78
CA VAL A 39 -19.69 9.85 1.58
C VAL A 39 -18.51 8.94 1.98
N SER A 40 -18.42 7.79 1.32
CA SER A 40 -17.29 6.87 1.42
C SER A 40 -16.51 6.83 0.10
N LEU A 41 -15.19 6.95 0.21
CA LEU A 41 -14.22 6.78 -0.89
C LEU A 41 -13.59 5.39 -0.88
N PHE A 42 -14.08 4.49 -0.03
CA PHE A 42 -13.54 3.16 0.13
C PHE A 42 -14.63 2.10 0.03
N ARG A 43 -14.36 1.07 -0.76
CA ARG A 43 -15.07 -0.22 -0.76
C ARG A 43 -14.04 -1.31 -0.55
N GLU A 44 -14.41 -2.33 0.19
CA GLU A 44 -13.57 -3.51 0.35
C GLU A 44 -13.35 -4.20 -1.01
N HIS A 45 -12.10 -4.51 -1.33
CA HIS A 45 -11.72 -5.09 -2.61
C HIS A 45 -10.37 -5.81 -2.51
N ASN A 46 -10.12 -6.74 -3.41
CA ASN A 46 -8.84 -7.40 -3.53
C ASN A 46 -7.83 -6.49 -4.27
N ARG A 47 -6.94 -5.85 -3.53
CA ARG A 47 -5.94 -4.92 -4.10
C ARG A 47 -4.99 -5.56 -5.11
N ALA A 48 -4.82 -6.89 -5.09
CA ALA A 48 -3.96 -7.57 -6.05
C ALA A 48 -4.59 -7.62 -7.45
N THR A 49 -5.92 -7.78 -7.52
CA THR A 49 -6.65 -7.98 -8.79
C THR A 49 -7.66 -6.89 -9.09
N GLN A 50 -7.99 -6.04 -8.10
CA GLN A 50 -9.05 -5.05 -8.20
C GLN A 50 -8.56 -3.65 -7.84
N LYS A 51 -9.29 -2.65 -8.32
CA LYS A 51 -9.09 -1.23 -8.06
C LYS A 51 -10.40 -0.52 -7.78
N LEU A 52 -10.32 0.64 -7.11
CA LEU A 52 -11.45 1.54 -6.96
C LEU A 52 -11.48 2.51 -8.14
N VAL A 53 -12.64 2.64 -8.76
CA VAL A 53 -12.91 3.60 -9.85
C VAL A 53 -14.01 4.55 -9.43
N PRO A 54 -13.97 5.83 -9.81
CA PRO A 54 -15.06 6.76 -9.55
C PRO A 54 -16.37 6.27 -10.18
N CYS A 55 -17.47 6.45 -9.46
CA CYS A 55 -18.83 6.17 -9.96
C CYS A 55 -19.82 7.22 -9.48
N GLU A 56 -21.01 7.23 -10.06
CA GLU A 56 -22.13 7.99 -9.51
C GLU A 56 -22.45 7.50 -8.08
N PRO A 57 -22.91 8.40 -7.20
CA PRO A 57 -23.18 8.07 -5.81
C PRO A 57 -24.21 6.95 -5.67
N VAL A 58 -23.83 5.86 -5.00
CA VAL A 58 -24.71 4.73 -4.67
C VAL A 58 -24.85 4.66 -3.16
N VAL A 59 -26.09 4.76 -2.66
CA VAL A 59 -26.37 4.72 -1.22
C VAL A 59 -26.60 3.28 -0.78
N GLU A 60 -25.71 2.79 0.07
CA GLU A 60 -25.76 1.44 0.65
C GLU A 60 -25.30 1.49 2.12
N ASN A 61 -25.97 0.74 3.00
CA ASN A 61 -25.58 0.59 4.41
C ASN A 61 -25.33 1.92 5.15
N GLY A 62 -26.10 2.97 4.82
CA GLY A 62 -25.98 4.28 5.46
C GLY A 62 -24.83 5.15 4.96
N PHE A 63 -24.18 4.77 3.86
CA PHE A 63 -23.12 5.54 3.19
C PHE A 63 -23.45 5.77 1.72
N ALA A 64 -23.03 6.90 1.18
CA ALA A 64 -23.00 7.14 -0.25
C ALA A 64 -21.59 6.81 -0.77
N PHE A 65 -21.47 5.75 -1.53
CA PHE A 65 -20.22 5.35 -2.18
C PHE A 65 -20.12 6.08 -3.52
N ILE A 66 -19.00 6.78 -3.73
CA ILE A 66 -18.66 7.45 -4.99
C ILE A 66 -17.53 6.72 -5.70
N VAL A 67 -17.26 5.49 -5.27
CA VAL A 67 -16.32 4.56 -5.90
C VAL A 67 -16.97 3.19 -6.05
N ALA A 68 -16.68 2.55 -7.18
CA ALA A 68 -17.02 1.16 -7.45
C ALA A 68 -15.75 0.30 -7.49
N VAL A 69 -15.91 -1.00 -7.27
CA VAL A 69 -14.84 -1.97 -7.45
C VAL A 69 -14.83 -2.42 -8.91
N ALA A 70 -13.68 -2.36 -9.55
CA ALA A 70 -13.46 -2.87 -10.90
C ALA A 70 -12.23 -3.78 -10.92
N ASP A 71 -12.21 -4.78 -11.78
CA ASP A 71 -11.02 -5.59 -11.99
C ASP A 71 -9.94 -4.78 -12.71
N LYS A 72 -8.69 -5.03 -12.36
CA LYS A 72 -7.55 -4.46 -13.06
C LYS A 72 -7.42 -5.07 -14.44
N THR A 73 -7.03 -4.28 -15.39
CA THR A 73 -6.69 -4.78 -16.74
C THR A 73 -5.41 -5.61 -16.72
N ALA A 74 -5.18 -6.42 -17.74
CA ALA A 74 -3.93 -7.18 -17.88
C ALA A 74 -2.69 -6.27 -17.88
N GLU A 75 -2.81 -5.08 -18.47
CA GLU A 75 -1.74 -4.07 -18.49
C GLU A 75 -1.45 -3.52 -17.09
N GLU A 76 -2.49 -3.24 -16.30
CA GLU A 76 -2.34 -2.77 -14.91
C GLU A 76 -1.73 -3.84 -14.02
N LEU A 77 -2.12 -5.09 -14.18
CA LEU A 77 -1.52 -6.21 -13.45
C LEU A 77 -0.04 -6.38 -13.82
N ALA A 78 0.30 -6.28 -15.10
CA ALA A 78 1.69 -6.34 -15.57
C ALA A 78 2.52 -5.16 -15.04
N ALA A 79 1.94 -3.96 -14.98
CA ALA A 79 2.60 -2.78 -14.41
C ALA A 79 2.85 -2.93 -12.90
N ASP A 80 1.90 -3.50 -12.15
CA ASP A 80 2.07 -3.79 -10.73
C ASP A 80 3.22 -4.79 -10.48
N VAL A 81 3.27 -5.87 -11.28
CA VAL A 81 4.37 -6.86 -11.22
C VAL A 81 5.71 -6.21 -11.55
N ALA A 82 5.76 -5.39 -12.60
CA ALA A 82 6.98 -4.67 -12.97
C ALA A 82 7.45 -3.71 -11.87
N SER A 83 6.50 -2.98 -11.25
CA SER A 83 6.78 -2.07 -10.14
C SER A 83 7.34 -2.80 -8.91
N LYS A 84 6.69 -3.89 -8.48
CA LYS A 84 7.18 -4.74 -7.39
C LYS A 84 8.59 -5.28 -7.69
N SER A 85 8.79 -5.78 -8.90
CA SER A 85 10.06 -6.30 -9.39
C SER A 85 11.19 -5.26 -9.30
N ALA A 86 10.91 -4.03 -9.74
CA ALA A 86 11.86 -2.92 -9.68
C ALA A 86 12.17 -2.53 -8.22
N GLN A 87 11.17 -2.47 -7.36
CA GLN A 87 11.32 -2.15 -5.93
C GLN A 87 12.18 -3.20 -5.22
N LEU A 88 11.92 -4.49 -5.46
CA LEU A 88 12.66 -5.58 -4.82
C LEU A 88 14.11 -5.64 -5.32
N ARG A 89 14.35 -5.41 -6.64
CA ARG A 89 15.71 -5.27 -7.18
C ARG A 89 16.47 -4.10 -6.56
N ALA A 90 15.83 -2.94 -6.43
CA ALA A 90 16.43 -1.77 -5.79
C ALA A 90 16.74 -2.01 -4.30
N ALA A 91 15.91 -2.74 -3.59
CA ALA A 91 16.16 -3.13 -2.21
C ALA A 91 17.34 -4.10 -2.11
N ARG A 92 17.42 -5.11 -2.99
CA ARG A 92 18.53 -6.04 -3.11
C ARG A 92 19.85 -5.31 -3.39
N ASP A 93 19.86 -4.39 -4.35
CA ASP A 93 21.05 -3.66 -4.72
C ASP A 93 21.60 -2.81 -3.56
N ARG A 94 20.70 -2.16 -2.81
CA ARG A 94 21.06 -1.45 -1.57
C ARG A 94 21.64 -2.39 -0.52
N ALA A 95 21.06 -3.58 -0.35
CA ALA A 95 21.56 -4.58 0.60
C ALA A 95 22.93 -5.12 0.20
N LEU A 96 23.19 -5.36 -1.09
CA LEU A 96 24.52 -5.73 -1.60
C LEU A 96 25.55 -4.62 -1.36
N ALA A 97 25.21 -3.37 -1.72
CA ALA A 97 26.09 -2.22 -1.52
C ALA A 97 26.45 -2.01 -0.05
N ALA A 98 25.49 -2.20 0.87
CA ALA A 98 25.73 -2.07 2.30
C ALA A 98 26.75 -3.06 2.87
N CYS A 99 26.98 -4.19 2.20
CA CYS A 99 27.94 -5.21 2.63
C CYS A 99 29.16 -5.37 1.69
N ASP A 100 29.33 -4.52 0.67
CA ASP A 100 30.45 -4.60 -0.29
C ASP A 100 31.79 -4.37 0.39
N TRP A 101 31.87 -3.53 1.41
CA TRP A 101 33.08 -3.29 2.18
C TRP A 101 33.69 -4.58 2.79
N ARG A 102 32.85 -5.60 3.08
CA ARG A 102 33.31 -6.90 3.61
C ARG A 102 34.08 -7.68 2.58
N VAL A 103 33.71 -7.55 1.30
CA VAL A 103 34.45 -8.17 0.18
C VAL A 103 35.82 -7.49 -0.01
N ILE A 104 35.81 -6.15 0.03
CA ILE A 104 37.04 -5.36 -0.11
C ILE A 104 37.98 -5.69 1.03
N ARG A 105 37.50 -5.70 2.28
CA ARG A 105 38.29 -6.08 3.46
C ARG A 105 38.89 -7.48 3.33
N ALA A 106 38.11 -8.47 2.88
CA ALA A 106 38.64 -9.83 2.69
C ALA A 106 39.74 -9.87 1.65
N ALA A 107 39.61 -9.13 0.53
CA ALA A 107 40.63 -9.03 -0.51
C ALA A 107 41.90 -8.33 -0.02
N GLU A 108 41.76 -7.26 0.78
CA GLU A 108 42.95 -6.50 1.30
C GLU A 108 43.70 -7.25 2.39
N THR A 109 43.01 -7.95 3.26
CA THR A 109 43.62 -8.62 4.42
C THR A 109 44.01 -10.06 4.16
N GLY A 110 43.53 -10.69 3.07
CA GLY A 110 43.66 -12.11 2.81
C GLY A 110 42.85 -13.01 3.76
N VAL A 111 42.01 -12.42 4.62
CA VAL A 111 41.13 -13.16 5.54
C VAL A 111 39.78 -13.35 4.87
N ALA A 112 39.35 -14.60 4.77
CA ALA A 112 38.03 -14.92 4.16
C ALA A 112 36.90 -14.22 4.90
N MET A 113 35.88 -13.79 4.14
CA MET A 113 34.63 -13.27 4.70
C MET A 113 33.90 -14.38 5.45
N ASP A 114 33.19 -14.03 6.53
CA ASP A 114 32.35 -14.97 7.27
C ASP A 114 31.34 -15.67 6.34
N GLN A 115 31.15 -16.98 6.54
CA GLN A 115 30.32 -17.80 5.69
C GLN A 115 28.86 -17.33 5.67
N GLU A 116 28.33 -16.84 6.79
CA GLU A 116 26.96 -16.32 6.88
C GLU A 116 26.77 -15.10 5.96
N TRP A 117 27.77 -14.20 5.92
CA TRP A 117 27.75 -13.06 5.00
C TRP A 117 27.91 -13.47 3.53
N ALA A 118 28.72 -14.50 3.26
CA ALA A 118 28.85 -15.05 1.92
C ALA A 118 27.53 -15.66 1.44
N ASN A 119 26.86 -16.44 2.28
CA ASN A 119 25.56 -17.04 2.00
C ASN A 119 24.48 -15.97 1.80
N TYR A 120 24.42 -14.94 2.64
CA TYR A 120 23.49 -13.83 2.51
C TYR A 120 23.67 -13.12 1.16
N ARG A 121 24.90 -12.78 0.79
CA ARG A 121 25.18 -12.13 -0.49
C ARG A 121 24.82 -13.01 -1.67
N GLN A 122 25.03 -14.33 -1.56
CA GLN A 122 24.61 -15.26 -2.60
C GLN A 122 23.07 -15.28 -2.73
N ALA A 123 22.36 -15.41 -1.62
CA ALA A 123 20.90 -15.36 -1.62
C ALA A 123 20.34 -14.05 -2.24
N LEU A 124 21.00 -12.91 -2.00
CA LEU A 124 20.63 -11.65 -2.65
C LEU A 124 20.85 -11.69 -4.18
N ARG A 125 21.93 -12.33 -4.67
CA ARG A 125 22.17 -12.43 -6.12
C ARG A 125 21.16 -13.34 -6.81
N ASP A 126 20.77 -14.42 -6.15
CA ASP A 126 19.86 -15.44 -6.67
C ASP A 126 18.38 -14.99 -6.57
N LEU A 127 18.09 -13.95 -5.78
CA LEU A 127 16.75 -13.46 -5.53
C LEU A 127 15.90 -13.21 -6.81
N PRO A 128 16.44 -12.63 -7.90
CA PRO A 128 15.63 -12.39 -9.11
C PRO A 128 15.23 -13.68 -9.85
N ASP A 129 15.94 -14.77 -9.60
CA ASP A 129 15.71 -16.07 -10.22
C ASP A 129 14.94 -17.02 -9.28
N ALA A 130 14.54 -16.53 -8.09
CA ALA A 130 13.79 -17.31 -7.11
C ALA A 130 12.37 -17.59 -7.59
N ASP A 131 11.87 -18.79 -7.31
CA ASP A 131 10.47 -19.16 -7.56
C ASP A 131 9.54 -18.19 -6.83
N GLY A 132 8.56 -17.67 -7.57
CA GLY A 132 7.59 -16.69 -7.05
C GLY A 132 8.05 -15.24 -7.08
N PHE A 133 9.23 -14.91 -7.63
CA PHE A 133 9.64 -13.52 -7.81
C PHE A 133 8.62 -12.74 -8.68
N PRO A 134 8.20 -11.51 -8.31
CA PRO A 134 8.68 -10.66 -7.22
C PRO A 134 7.89 -10.76 -5.89
N ASP A 135 7.08 -11.78 -5.68
CA ASP A 135 6.28 -11.98 -4.47
C ASP A 135 7.03 -12.80 -3.40
N VAL A 136 8.33 -12.56 -3.29
CA VAL A 136 9.24 -13.17 -2.31
C VAL A 136 9.80 -12.13 -1.34
N GLU A 137 10.21 -12.56 -0.17
CA GLU A 137 10.83 -11.67 0.82
C GLU A 137 12.32 -11.43 0.51
N LEU A 138 12.79 -10.24 0.86
CA LEU A 138 14.23 -9.94 0.81
C LEU A 138 14.96 -10.76 1.89
N PRO A 139 16.07 -11.46 1.57
CA PRO A 139 16.88 -12.12 2.57
C PRO A 139 17.29 -11.19 3.71
N HIS A 140 17.24 -11.70 4.95
CA HIS A 140 17.70 -10.96 6.13
C HIS A 140 19.22 -11.04 6.27
N SER A 141 19.84 -9.90 6.64
CA SER A 141 21.28 -9.87 6.92
C SER A 141 21.62 -10.67 8.19
N PRO A 142 22.86 -11.19 8.33
CA PRO A 142 23.27 -11.84 9.56
C PRO A 142 23.18 -10.96 10.82
N ASP A 143 23.23 -9.64 10.67
CA ASP A 143 23.07 -8.68 11.77
C ASP A 143 21.60 -8.32 12.05
N TYR A 144 20.64 -8.94 11.35
CA TYR A 144 19.22 -8.66 11.56
C TYR A 144 18.73 -9.26 12.87
N VAL A 145 18.22 -8.39 13.73
CA VAL A 145 17.51 -8.79 14.96
C VAL A 145 16.02 -8.58 14.72
N ALA A 146 15.26 -9.66 14.74
CA ALA A 146 13.81 -9.55 14.64
C ALA A 146 13.26 -8.66 15.78
N PRO A 147 12.35 -7.71 15.52
CA PRO A 147 11.69 -6.97 16.58
C PRO A 147 11.02 -7.96 17.53
N GLY A 148 11.37 -7.88 18.83
CA GLY A 148 10.79 -8.73 19.86
C GLY A 148 9.26 -8.59 19.86
N ILE A 149 8.57 -9.72 19.96
CA ILE A 149 7.11 -9.83 20.11
C ILE A 149 6.71 -9.31 21.50
#